data_a1b6e6ef81178f90ad611c12a03bfd1d
#
_entry.id   a1b6e6ef81178f90ad611c12a03bfd1d
#
_cell.length_a   1.000
_cell.length_b   1.000
_cell.length_c   1.000
_cell.angle_alpha   90.00
_cell.angle_beta   90.00
_cell.angle_gamma   90.00
#
_symmetry.space_group_name_H-M   'P 1'
#
loop_
_entity.id
_entity.type
_entity.pdbx_description
1 polymer ?
#
loop_
_entity_poly.entity_id
_entity_poly.type
_entity_poly.pdbx_seq_one_letter_code
_entity_poly.pdbx_strand_id
1 'polypeptide(L)'
;RRVLFRSLFNTIKFKSAVEIKIRSGNDVIEFLVPKKMISTSSVRLFLLWTTLPSLVLIIVALIFLKNQTKPLVKLAKAAERFGKGDYVNNFKASGSQEIRKAAFEFDRMAKRINRHLNQRAEMLSGISHDLRTPLTRLKLQLALLKQKDVSKKMSKDIDEMEKMLNDYLQFAKTQSQENTATININNILNSIKKNFNNEKLIIENNGEVVELQGRPTALKRLFENIIQNGLNYG
;
A
#
# COMPACT_ATOMS: atom_id res chain seq x y z
N ARG A 1 -20.99 -11.22 85.74
CA ARG A 1 -19.73 -10.49 85.97
C ARG A 1 -18.90 -10.64 84.65
N ARG A 2 -18.87 -9.61 83.80
CA ARG A 2 -17.98 -9.52 82.67
C ARG A 2 -16.60 -9.08 83.19
N VAL A 3 -15.62 -9.96 83.16
CA VAL A 3 -14.23 -9.62 83.35
C VAL A 3 -13.69 -8.99 82.13
N LEU A 4 -13.51 -7.68 82.14
CA LEU A 4 -12.83 -6.93 81.08
C LEU A 4 -11.30 -7.27 81.22
N PHE A 5 -10.80 -8.14 80.33
CA PHE A 5 -9.38 -8.32 80.12
C PHE A 5 -8.81 -7.06 79.48
N ARG A 6 -8.20 -6.17 80.28
CA ARG A 6 -7.39 -5.07 79.79
C ARG A 6 -5.98 -5.63 79.62
N SER A 7 -5.67 -6.20 78.46
CA SER A 7 -4.33 -6.61 78.13
C SER A 7 -3.48 -5.36 77.82
N LEU A 8 -2.60 -5.01 78.75
CA LEU A 8 -1.58 -3.99 78.53
C LEU A 8 -0.48 -4.60 77.65
N PHE A 9 -0.50 -4.29 76.40
CA PHE A 9 0.56 -4.64 75.42
C PHE A 9 1.66 -3.56 75.57
N ASN A 10 2.83 -3.93 76.02
CA ASN A 10 4.00 -3.08 76.03
C ASN A 10 4.97 -3.58 74.94
N THR A 11 5.13 -2.86 73.85
CA THR A 11 6.01 -3.25 72.77
C THR A 11 7.30 -2.47 72.81
N ILE A 12 8.41 -3.15 73.14
CA ILE A 12 9.75 -2.55 73.10
C ILE A 12 10.37 -2.92 71.76
N LYS A 13 10.73 -1.91 70.96
CA LYS A 13 11.34 -2.11 69.64
C LYS A 13 12.83 -2.38 69.78
N PHE A 14 13.26 -3.63 69.72
CA PHE A 14 14.65 -3.99 69.44
C PHE A 14 15.02 -3.83 67.97
N LYS A 15 16.29 -3.54 67.68
CA LYS A 15 16.78 -3.36 66.32
C LYS A 15 16.48 -4.58 65.37
N SER A 16 16.42 -5.78 65.91
CA SER A 16 16.28 -7.05 65.19
C SER A 16 15.11 -7.94 65.65
N ALA A 17 14.37 -7.61 66.69
CA ALA A 17 13.24 -8.38 67.19
C ALA A 17 12.14 -7.47 67.76
N VAL A 18 10.93 -7.98 67.84
CA VAL A 18 9.79 -7.36 68.53
C VAL A 18 9.49 -8.24 69.77
N GLU A 19 9.52 -7.64 70.92
CA GLU A 19 9.17 -8.28 72.18
C GLU A 19 7.68 -8.05 72.47
N ILE A 20 6.94 -9.13 72.64
CA ILE A 20 5.51 -9.11 72.97
C ILE A 20 5.38 -9.66 74.38
N LYS A 21 4.97 -8.81 75.38
CA LYS A 21 4.73 -9.21 76.76
C LYS A 21 3.23 -9.36 76.97
N ILE A 22 2.80 -10.56 77.32
CA ILE A 22 1.41 -10.86 77.65
C ILE A 22 1.35 -11.16 79.18
N ARG A 23 0.58 -10.40 79.92
CA ARG A 23 0.36 -10.61 81.35
C ARG A 23 -0.84 -11.54 81.55
N SER A 24 -0.58 -12.70 82.10
CA SER A 24 -1.61 -13.66 82.51
C SER A 24 -1.62 -13.84 83.98
N GLY A 25 -2.52 -13.16 84.68
CA GLY A 25 -2.56 -13.16 86.16
C GLY A 25 -1.34 -12.49 86.83
N ASN A 26 -0.57 -13.23 87.62
CA ASN A 26 0.68 -12.78 88.22
C ASN A 26 1.93 -13.04 87.40
N ASP A 27 1.79 -13.78 86.25
CA ASP A 27 2.90 -14.16 85.39
C ASP A 27 2.94 -13.32 84.14
N VAL A 28 4.15 -13.02 83.67
CA VAL A 28 4.38 -12.30 82.37
C VAL A 28 5.07 -13.26 81.45
N ILE A 29 4.38 -13.58 80.35
CA ILE A 29 4.92 -14.39 79.26
C ILE A 29 5.53 -13.45 78.22
N GLU A 30 6.81 -13.60 77.97
CA GLU A 30 7.55 -12.79 76.98
C GLU A 30 7.80 -13.60 75.69
N PHE A 31 7.32 -13.09 74.52
CA PHE A 31 7.58 -13.66 73.24
C PHE A 31 8.53 -12.75 72.46
N LEU A 32 9.71 -13.25 72.09
CA LEU A 32 10.67 -12.57 71.23
C LEU A 32 10.47 -13.06 69.78
N VAL A 33 9.85 -12.21 68.98
CA VAL A 33 9.59 -12.53 67.56
C VAL A 33 10.63 -11.81 66.74
N PRO A 34 11.50 -12.53 65.98
CA PRO A 34 12.48 -11.90 65.11
C PRO A 34 11.77 -11.08 64.00
N LYS A 35 12.20 -9.83 63.77
CA LYS A 35 11.67 -8.98 62.70
C LYS A 35 11.75 -9.66 61.32
N LYS A 36 12.69 -10.58 61.11
CA LYS A 36 12.81 -11.37 59.91
C LYS A 36 11.59 -12.26 59.64
N MET A 37 10.88 -12.69 60.68
CA MET A 37 9.63 -13.46 60.54
C MET A 37 8.41 -12.56 60.29
N ILE A 38 8.49 -11.29 60.71
CA ILE A 38 7.39 -10.32 60.57
C ILE A 38 7.59 -9.47 59.32
N SER A 39 8.84 -9.25 58.86
CA SER A 39 9.10 -8.56 57.64
C SER A 39 8.84 -9.51 56.44
N THR A 40 7.71 -9.37 55.87
CA THR A 40 7.26 -10.11 54.68
C THR A 40 8.15 -9.82 53.47
N SER A 41 9.27 -10.56 53.36
CA SER A 41 9.93 -10.70 52.05
C SER A 41 8.98 -11.31 51.00
N SER A 42 7.89 -11.95 51.44
CA SER A 42 6.83 -12.51 50.64
C SER A 42 6.13 -11.47 49.69
N VAL A 43 5.95 -10.23 50.12
CA VAL A 43 5.33 -9.21 49.26
C VAL A 43 6.23 -8.85 48.08
N ARG A 44 7.54 -8.70 48.31
CA ARG A 44 8.49 -8.44 47.21
C ARG A 44 8.61 -9.64 46.26
N LEU A 45 8.68 -10.83 46.81
CA LEU A 45 8.70 -12.07 46.02
C LEU A 45 7.41 -12.24 45.25
N PHE A 46 6.25 -11.99 45.90
CA PHE A 46 4.96 -12.04 45.21
C PHE A 46 4.88 -11.03 44.06
N LEU A 47 5.30 -9.78 44.24
CA LEU A 47 5.36 -8.78 43.19
C LEU A 47 6.30 -9.21 42.06
N LEU A 48 7.48 -9.73 42.37
CA LEU A 48 8.41 -10.25 41.34
C LEU A 48 7.82 -11.43 40.58
N TRP A 49 7.19 -12.38 41.31
CA TRP A 49 6.59 -13.56 40.68
C TRP A 49 5.35 -13.25 39.82
N THR A 50 4.67 -12.15 40.08
CA THR A 50 3.52 -11.73 39.26
C THR A 50 3.93 -10.80 38.14
N THR A 51 4.84 -9.84 38.38
CA THR A 51 5.23 -8.85 37.35
C THR A 51 6.16 -9.42 36.27
N LEU A 52 7.12 -10.28 36.65
CA LEU A 52 8.08 -10.82 35.68
C LEU A 52 7.40 -11.71 34.60
N PRO A 53 6.57 -12.69 34.95
CA PRO A 53 5.83 -13.46 33.92
C PRO A 53 4.87 -12.62 33.12
N SER A 54 4.20 -11.62 33.72
CA SER A 54 3.32 -10.71 33.03
C SER A 54 4.07 -9.90 31.96
N LEU A 55 5.26 -9.37 32.29
CA LEU A 55 6.11 -8.63 31.36
C LEU A 55 6.57 -9.53 30.21
N VAL A 56 6.97 -10.77 30.50
CA VAL A 56 7.35 -11.74 29.47
C VAL A 56 6.18 -12.03 28.54
N LEU A 57 4.97 -12.25 29.08
CA LEU A 57 3.77 -12.47 28.27
C LEU A 57 3.44 -11.29 27.37
N ILE A 58 3.57 -10.06 27.88
CA ILE A 58 3.36 -8.84 27.09
C ILE A 58 4.36 -8.78 25.93
N ILE A 59 5.64 -9.03 26.19
CA ILE A 59 6.67 -9.02 25.13
C ILE A 59 6.36 -10.07 24.07
N VAL A 60 6.03 -11.29 24.48
CA VAL A 60 5.65 -12.38 23.55
C VAL A 60 4.41 -11.98 22.73
N ALA A 61 3.39 -11.41 23.38
CA ALA A 61 2.19 -10.94 22.71
C ALA A 61 2.48 -9.84 21.67
N LEU A 62 3.33 -8.87 22.00
CA LEU A 62 3.74 -7.80 21.09
C LEU A 62 4.51 -8.34 19.87
N ILE A 63 5.44 -9.28 20.09
CA ILE A 63 6.16 -9.94 18.99
C ILE A 63 5.20 -10.71 18.11
N PHE A 64 4.27 -11.46 18.69
CA PHE A 64 3.26 -12.22 17.98
C PHE A 64 2.36 -11.30 17.13
N LEU A 65 1.81 -10.23 17.74
CA LEU A 65 0.98 -9.24 17.04
C LEU A 65 1.74 -8.60 15.87
N LYS A 66 2.99 -8.20 16.09
CA LYS A 66 3.83 -7.62 15.02
C LYS A 66 4.05 -8.59 13.87
N ASN A 67 4.26 -9.88 14.17
CA ASN A 67 4.43 -10.91 13.14
C ASN A 67 3.14 -11.19 12.37
N GLN A 68 1.97 -11.08 12.99
CA GLN A 68 0.67 -11.25 12.36
C GLN A 68 0.27 -10.02 11.52
N THR A 69 0.57 -8.81 12.01
CA THR A 69 0.15 -7.58 11.36
C THR A 69 0.97 -7.25 10.11
N LYS A 70 2.28 -7.51 10.13
CA LYS A 70 3.17 -7.22 8.99
C LYS A 70 2.71 -7.84 7.65
N PRO A 71 2.34 -9.13 7.57
CA PRO A 71 1.86 -9.74 6.34
C PRO A 71 0.57 -9.13 5.85
N LEU A 72 -0.34 -8.77 6.76
CA LEU A 72 -1.61 -8.13 6.42
C LEU A 72 -1.40 -6.75 5.79
N VAL A 73 -0.52 -5.93 6.37
CA VAL A 73 -0.14 -4.63 5.81
C VAL A 73 0.51 -4.77 4.42
N LYS A 74 1.34 -5.82 4.23
CA LYS A 74 1.91 -6.11 2.90
C LYS A 74 0.83 -6.46 1.88
N LEU A 75 -0.16 -7.27 2.26
CA LEU A 75 -1.29 -7.61 1.39
C LEU A 75 -2.11 -6.37 1.04
N ALA A 76 -2.42 -5.53 2.02
CA ALA A 76 -3.14 -4.28 1.81
C ALA A 76 -2.41 -3.34 0.84
N LYS A 77 -1.09 -3.17 1.01
CA LYS A 77 -0.26 -2.37 0.08
C LYS A 77 -0.19 -2.98 -1.32
N ALA A 78 -0.16 -4.31 -1.43
CA ALA A 78 -0.19 -4.97 -2.74
C ALA A 78 -1.53 -4.74 -3.44
N ALA A 79 -2.65 -4.80 -2.70
CA ALA A 79 -3.98 -4.50 -3.21
C ALA A 79 -4.13 -3.04 -3.63
N GLU A 80 -3.62 -2.09 -2.84
CA GLU A 80 -3.59 -0.67 -3.17
C GLU A 80 -2.80 -0.41 -4.47
N ARG A 81 -1.59 -0.97 -4.58
CA ARG A 81 -0.76 -0.83 -5.79
C ARG A 81 -1.45 -1.42 -7.01
N PHE A 82 -2.05 -2.61 -6.87
CA PHE A 82 -2.82 -3.23 -7.94
C PHE A 82 -4.00 -2.35 -8.36
N GLY A 83 -4.73 -1.75 -7.42
CA GLY A 83 -5.81 -0.79 -7.70
C GLY A 83 -5.34 0.47 -8.44
N LYS A 84 -4.10 0.90 -8.22
CA LYS A 84 -3.44 2.00 -8.97
C LYS A 84 -2.93 1.56 -10.36
N GLY A 85 -3.07 0.27 -10.69
CA GLY A 85 -2.63 -0.32 -11.96
C GLY A 85 -1.17 -0.76 -11.98
N ASP A 86 -0.50 -0.80 -10.83
CA ASP A 86 0.84 -1.37 -10.70
C ASP A 86 0.73 -2.88 -10.42
N TYR A 87 1.06 -3.68 -11.41
CA TYR A 87 1.09 -5.12 -11.22
C TYR A 87 2.41 -5.56 -10.57
N VAL A 88 2.32 -6.02 -9.31
CA VAL A 88 3.47 -6.56 -8.58
C VAL A 88 3.58 -8.06 -8.87
N ASN A 89 4.49 -8.44 -9.76
CA ASN A 89 4.87 -9.84 -9.94
C ASN A 89 5.52 -10.37 -8.65
N ASN A 90 5.12 -11.58 -8.22
CA ASN A 90 5.68 -12.32 -7.10
C ASN A 90 5.37 -11.74 -5.70
N PHE A 91 4.10 -11.54 -5.40
CA PHE A 91 3.70 -11.34 -4.02
C PHE A 91 3.94 -12.63 -3.21
N LYS A 92 5.00 -12.65 -2.38
CA LYS A 92 5.28 -13.79 -1.50
C LYS A 92 4.33 -13.75 -0.30
N ALA A 93 3.39 -14.69 -0.28
CA ALA A 93 2.49 -14.89 0.84
C ALA A 93 3.26 -15.26 2.10
N SER A 94 3.04 -14.57 3.21
CA SER A 94 3.67 -14.82 4.52
C SER A 94 2.63 -14.62 5.63
N GLY A 95 2.90 -15.09 6.84
CA GLY A 95 2.00 -14.98 7.98
C GLY A 95 1.23 -16.27 8.29
N SER A 96 0.08 -16.14 8.99
CA SER A 96 -0.80 -17.27 9.34
C SER A 96 -1.36 -17.95 8.09
N GLN A 97 -1.95 -19.12 8.28
CA GLN A 97 -2.52 -19.91 7.18
C GLN A 97 -3.61 -19.13 6.45
N GLU A 98 -4.45 -18.40 7.19
CA GLU A 98 -5.55 -17.60 6.67
C GLU A 98 -5.02 -16.43 5.81
N ILE A 99 -4.00 -15.73 6.31
CA ILE A 99 -3.38 -14.61 5.58
C ILE A 99 -2.69 -15.13 4.32
N ARG A 100 -2.00 -16.27 4.39
CA ARG A 100 -1.39 -16.89 3.19
C ARG A 100 -2.43 -17.29 2.16
N LYS A 101 -3.58 -17.86 2.60
CA LYS A 101 -4.68 -18.21 1.71
C LYS A 101 -5.28 -16.96 1.06
N ALA A 102 -5.55 -15.90 1.83
CA ALA A 102 -6.04 -14.63 1.30
C ALA A 102 -5.05 -14.00 0.30
N ALA A 103 -3.76 -14.05 0.60
CA ALA A 103 -2.71 -13.55 -0.29
C ALA A 103 -2.62 -14.35 -1.60
N PHE A 104 -2.78 -15.67 -1.53
CA PHE A 104 -2.81 -16.54 -2.71
C PHE A 104 -4.02 -16.26 -3.60
N GLU A 105 -5.22 -16.13 -3.01
CA GLU A 105 -6.43 -15.82 -3.78
C GLU A 105 -6.39 -14.41 -4.37
N PHE A 106 -5.80 -13.45 -3.65
CA PHE A 106 -5.54 -12.12 -4.20
C PHE A 106 -4.61 -12.17 -5.42
N ASP A 107 -3.47 -12.87 -5.33
CA ASP A 107 -2.53 -13.04 -6.47
C ASP A 107 -3.22 -13.71 -7.66
N ARG A 108 -4.01 -14.74 -7.41
CA ARG A 108 -4.79 -15.44 -8.44
C ARG A 108 -5.81 -14.52 -9.11
N MET A 109 -6.53 -13.71 -8.33
CA MET A 109 -7.47 -12.71 -8.83
C MET A 109 -6.74 -11.65 -9.67
N ALA A 110 -5.65 -11.10 -9.16
CA ALA A 110 -4.85 -10.08 -9.86
C ALA A 110 -4.32 -10.60 -11.21
N LYS A 111 -3.80 -11.84 -11.25
CA LYS A 111 -3.37 -12.52 -12.48
C LYS A 111 -4.52 -12.70 -13.47
N ARG A 112 -5.71 -13.07 -13.00
CA ARG A 112 -6.89 -13.24 -13.85
C ARG A 112 -7.31 -11.92 -14.47
N ILE A 113 -7.40 -10.85 -13.66
CA ILE A 113 -7.77 -9.51 -14.16
C ILE A 113 -6.76 -9.03 -15.20
N ASN A 114 -5.47 -9.16 -14.92
CA ASN A 114 -4.43 -8.74 -15.86
C ASN A 114 -4.50 -9.53 -17.18
N ARG A 115 -4.77 -10.84 -17.13
CA ARG A 115 -5.00 -11.66 -18.32
C ARG A 115 -6.20 -11.17 -19.13
N HIS A 116 -7.31 -10.83 -18.47
CA HIS A 116 -8.48 -10.28 -19.17
C HIS A 116 -8.21 -8.93 -19.82
N LEU A 117 -7.43 -8.05 -19.16
CA LEU A 117 -7.04 -6.77 -19.75
C LEU A 117 -6.16 -6.98 -20.99
N ASN A 118 -5.19 -7.89 -20.92
CA ASN A 118 -4.33 -8.22 -22.07
C ASN A 118 -5.12 -8.85 -23.22
N GLN A 119 -6.03 -9.79 -22.93
CA GLN A 119 -6.90 -10.38 -23.96
C GLN A 119 -7.77 -9.34 -24.65
N ARG A 120 -8.32 -8.36 -23.89
CA ARG A 120 -9.05 -7.23 -24.49
C ARG A 120 -8.16 -6.39 -25.41
N ALA A 121 -6.93 -6.08 -24.98
CA ALA A 121 -5.99 -5.31 -25.80
C ALA A 121 -5.60 -6.06 -27.10
N GLU A 122 -5.39 -7.37 -27.01
CA GLU A 122 -5.10 -8.23 -28.15
C GLU A 122 -6.30 -8.29 -29.13
N MET A 123 -7.52 -8.52 -28.60
CA MET A 123 -8.75 -8.55 -29.40
C MET A 123 -8.97 -7.23 -30.14
N LEU A 124 -8.82 -6.09 -29.45
CA LEU A 124 -8.94 -4.78 -30.06
C LEU A 124 -7.86 -4.54 -31.11
N SER A 125 -6.64 -5.04 -30.90
CA SER A 125 -5.57 -4.99 -31.92
C SER A 125 -5.91 -5.79 -33.15
N GLY A 126 -6.51 -6.97 -33.02
CA GLY A 126 -7.01 -7.79 -34.13
C GLY A 126 -8.13 -7.10 -34.91
N ILE A 127 -9.15 -6.61 -34.19
CA ILE A 127 -10.28 -5.89 -34.80
C ILE A 127 -9.78 -4.68 -35.62
N SER A 128 -8.81 -3.93 -35.07
CA SER A 128 -8.27 -2.77 -35.78
C SER A 128 -7.51 -3.14 -37.05
N HIS A 129 -6.76 -4.23 -37.01
CA HIS A 129 -6.11 -4.74 -38.24
C HIS A 129 -7.15 -5.10 -39.29
N ASP A 130 -8.22 -5.78 -38.86
CA ASP A 130 -9.28 -6.22 -39.78
C ASP A 130 -10.13 -5.07 -40.31
N LEU A 131 -10.29 -3.99 -39.54
CA LEU A 131 -10.96 -2.77 -40.01
C LEU A 131 -10.07 -1.90 -40.91
N ARG A 132 -8.76 -1.95 -40.78
CA ARG A 132 -7.84 -1.19 -41.66
C ARG A 132 -7.94 -1.64 -43.13
N THR A 133 -8.11 -2.94 -43.36
CA THR A 133 -8.21 -3.51 -44.70
C THR A 133 -9.40 -2.93 -45.50
N PRO A 134 -10.65 -2.94 -45.01
CA PRO A 134 -11.78 -2.34 -45.73
C PRO A 134 -11.65 -0.81 -45.85
N LEU A 135 -11.11 -0.10 -44.85
CA LEU A 135 -10.88 1.34 -44.97
C LEU A 135 -9.88 1.68 -46.07
N THR A 136 -8.79 0.93 -46.18
CA THR A 136 -7.82 1.07 -47.28
C THR A 136 -8.48 0.80 -48.63
N ARG A 137 -9.34 -0.22 -48.73
CA ARG A 137 -10.10 -0.53 -49.96
C ARG A 137 -11.04 0.60 -50.32
N LEU A 138 -11.76 1.18 -49.36
CA LEU A 138 -12.61 2.35 -49.57
C LEU A 138 -11.81 3.55 -50.06
N LYS A 139 -10.64 3.84 -49.51
CA LYS A 139 -9.74 4.91 -49.99
C LYS A 139 -9.34 4.69 -51.44
N LEU A 140 -8.98 3.45 -51.81
CA LEU A 140 -8.63 3.12 -53.19
C LEU A 140 -9.81 3.31 -54.14
N GLN A 141 -11.03 2.88 -53.76
CA GLN A 141 -12.24 3.10 -54.54
C GLN A 141 -12.57 4.58 -54.72
N LEU A 142 -12.43 5.40 -53.67
CA LEU A 142 -12.63 6.84 -53.73
C LEU A 142 -11.61 7.53 -54.63
N ALA A 143 -10.36 7.05 -54.67
CA ALA A 143 -9.34 7.60 -55.58
C ALA A 143 -9.66 7.37 -57.05
N LEU A 144 -10.48 6.38 -57.38
CA LEU A 144 -10.91 6.07 -58.73
C LEU A 144 -12.16 6.85 -59.17
N LEU A 145 -12.83 7.55 -58.28
CA LEU A 145 -14.02 8.34 -58.60
C LEU A 145 -13.67 9.62 -59.35
N LYS A 146 -14.45 9.92 -60.41
CA LYS A 146 -14.28 11.13 -61.22
C LYS A 146 -14.67 12.43 -60.50
N GLN A 147 -15.55 12.34 -59.48
CA GLN A 147 -16.01 13.48 -58.67
C GLN A 147 -15.02 13.81 -57.55
N LYS A 148 -14.04 14.64 -57.86
CA LYS A 148 -12.92 14.98 -56.98
C LYS A 148 -13.34 15.60 -55.63
N ASP A 149 -14.39 16.44 -55.60
CA ASP A 149 -14.81 17.12 -54.35
C ASP A 149 -15.48 16.18 -53.36
N VAL A 150 -16.34 15.28 -53.83
CA VAL A 150 -16.99 14.25 -52.99
C VAL A 150 -15.96 13.25 -52.52
N SER A 151 -15.08 12.78 -53.41
CA SER A 151 -14.00 11.87 -53.10
C SER A 151 -13.07 12.43 -52.01
N LYS A 152 -12.72 13.71 -52.07
CA LYS A 152 -11.85 14.38 -51.09
C LYS A 152 -12.50 14.48 -49.72
N LYS A 153 -13.81 14.82 -49.62
CA LYS A 153 -14.54 14.84 -48.37
C LYS A 153 -14.60 13.46 -47.74
N MET A 154 -15.02 12.44 -48.49
CA MET A 154 -15.11 11.06 -48.01
C MET A 154 -13.74 10.49 -47.59
N SER A 155 -12.66 10.83 -48.30
CA SER A 155 -11.31 10.42 -47.94
C SER A 155 -10.91 11.01 -46.56
N LYS A 156 -11.28 12.26 -46.32
CA LYS A 156 -11.03 12.90 -45.01
C LYS A 156 -11.78 12.20 -43.87
N ASP A 157 -13.05 11.82 -44.11
CA ASP A 157 -13.83 11.09 -43.10
C ASP A 157 -13.21 9.71 -42.79
N ILE A 158 -12.70 9.01 -43.81
CA ILE A 158 -11.99 7.73 -43.60
C ILE A 158 -10.68 7.95 -42.86
N ASP A 159 -9.92 9.01 -43.13
CA ASP A 159 -8.71 9.36 -42.39
C ASP A 159 -9.01 9.63 -40.89
N GLU A 160 -10.12 10.30 -40.62
CA GLU A 160 -10.60 10.52 -39.25
C GLU A 160 -11.00 9.22 -38.56
N MET A 161 -11.67 8.29 -39.26
CA MET A 161 -12.00 6.95 -38.73
C MET A 161 -10.73 6.14 -38.39
N GLU A 162 -9.73 6.14 -39.28
CA GLU A 162 -8.44 5.47 -39.02
C GLU A 162 -7.73 6.08 -37.79
N LYS A 163 -7.77 7.40 -37.64
CA LYS A 163 -7.20 8.09 -36.48
C LYS A 163 -7.90 7.67 -35.22
N MET A 164 -9.25 7.72 -35.18
CA MET A 164 -10.03 7.31 -34.00
C MET A 164 -9.76 5.85 -33.63
N LEU A 165 -9.66 4.95 -34.59
CA LEU A 165 -9.35 3.54 -34.39
C LEU A 165 -7.96 3.35 -33.77
N ASN A 166 -6.95 4.03 -34.29
CA ASN A 166 -5.59 3.98 -33.76
C ASN A 166 -5.50 4.58 -32.35
N ASP A 167 -6.21 5.67 -32.08
CA ASP A 167 -6.27 6.30 -30.76
C ASP A 167 -6.91 5.38 -29.72
N TYR A 168 -8.00 4.70 -30.09
CA TYR A 168 -8.68 3.74 -29.21
C TYR A 168 -7.81 2.53 -28.88
N LEU A 169 -7.11 1.97 -29.88
CA LEU A 169 -6.15 0.89 -29.68
C LEU A 169 -5.01 1.26 -28.75
N GLN A 170 -4.45 2.43 -28.97
CA GLN A 170 -3.35 2.91 -28.17
C GLN A 170 -3.78 3.14 -26.72
N PHE A 171 -5.01 3.64 -26.51
CA PHE A 171 -5.61 3.76 -25.18
C PHE A 171 -5.72 2.39 -24.50
N ALA A 172 -6.26 1.38 -25.18
CA ALA A 172 -6.43 0.04 -24.63
C ALA A 172 -5.10 -0.63 -24.28
N LYS A 173 -4.05 -0.44 -25.07
CA LYS A 173 -2.70 -0.96 -24.81
C LYS A 173 -2.03 -0.29 -23.61
N THR A 174 -2.19 1.02 -23.47
CA THR A 174 -1.53 1.78 -22.39
C THR A 174 -2.08 1.41 -21.00
N GLN A 175 -3.34 0.97 -20.91
CA GLN A 175 -3.93 0.53 -19.63
C GLN A 175 -3.35 -0.78 -19.09
N SER A 176 -2.79 -1.65 -19.92
CA SER A 176 -2.47 -3.02 -19.56
C SER A 176 -0.99 -3.32 -19.25
N GLN A 177 -0.04 -2.47 -19.59
CA GLN A 177 1.38 -2.89 -19.61
C GLN A 177 2.39 -1.91 -19.00
N GLU A 178 2.01 -0.72 -18.59
CA GLU A 178 2.99 0.27 -18.16
C GLU A 178 3.03 0.42 -16.63
N ASN A 179 4.19 0.12 -16.04
CA ASN A 179 4.42 0.32 -14.61
C ASN A 179 4.67 1.80 -14.28
N THR A 180 4.27 2.20 -13.09
CA THR A 180 4.61 3.52 -12.55
C THR A 180 6.11 3.63 -12.29
N ALA A 181 6.72 4.69 -12.81
CA ALA A 181 8.14 5.00 -12.63
C ALA A 181 8.33 6.47 -12.22
N THR A 182 9.49 6.78 -11.67
CA THR A 182 9.88 8.19 -11.46
C THR A 182 10.29 8.78 -12.80
N ILE A 183 9.63 9.83 -13.22
CA ILE A 183 9.74 10.45 -14.53
C ILE A 183 10.25 11.87 -14.37
N ASN A 184 11.32 12.19 -15.10
CA ASN A 184 11.74 13.57 -15.28
C ASN A 184 10.94 14.20 -16.42
N ILE A 185 10.09 15.16 -16.09
CA ILE A 185 9.20 15.83 -17.04
C ILE A 185 9.98 16.57 -18.14
N ASN A 186 11.10 17.17 -17.77
CA ASN A 186 11.95 17.89 -18.73
C ASN A 186 12.43 16.98 -19.86
N ASN A 187 12.76 15.72 -19.55
CA ASN A 187 13.17 14.75 -20.57
C ASN A 187 12.03 14.41 -21.53
N ILE A 188 10.79 14.26 -21.01
CA ILE A 188 9.62 14.03 -21.87
C ILE A 188 9.37 15.24 -22.77
N LEU A 189 9.32 16.44 -22.23
CA LEU A 189 9.07 17.65 -23.00
C LEU A 189 10.13 17.87 -24.09
N ASN A 190 11.41 17.64 -23.76
CA ASN A 190 12.48 17.72 -24.73
C ASN A 190 12.34 16.67 -25.86
N SER A 191 11.89 15.46 -25.54
CA SER A 191 11.62 14.42 -26.53
C SER A 191 10.47 14.82 -27.46
N ILE A 192 9.42 15.44 -26.90
CA ILE A 192 8.27 15.93 -27.65
C ILE A 192 8.70 17.08 -28.58
N LYS A 193 9.47 18.04 -28.07
CA LYS A 193 9.98 19.16 -28.89
C LYS A 193 10.72 18.67 -30.14
N LYS A 194 11.56 17.64 -29.98
CA LYS A 194 12.28 17.03 -31.12
C LYS A 194 11.33 16.41 -32.15
N ASN A 195 10.23 15.78 -31.69
CA ASN A 195 9.29 15.10 -32.58
C ASN A 195 8.39 16.07 -33.37
N PHE A 196 7.98 17.17 -32.73
CA PHE A 196 7.11 18.15 -33.35
C PHE A 196 7.83 19.08 -34.34
N ASN A 197 9.14 19.29 -34.18
CA ASN A 197 9.99 20.15 -35.04
C ASN A 197 9.28 21.44 -35.52
N ASN A 198 8.46 22.05 -34.65
CA ASN A 198 7.63 23.20 -34.96
C ASN A 198 8.21 24.44 -34.29
N GLU A 199 8.51 25.48 -35.08
CA GLU A 199 9.05 26.74 -34.60
C GLU A 199 8.11 27.49 -33.62
N LYS A 200 6.83 27.21 -33.68
CA LYS A 200 5.83 27.77 -32.76
C LYS A 200 5.85 27.14 -31.34
N LEU A 201 6.53 26.00 -31.16
CA LEU A 201 6.61 25.32 -29.86
C LEU A 201 7.83 25.81 -29.08
N ILE A 202 7.60 26.73 -28.16
CA ILE A 202 8.63 27.19 -27.21
C ILE A 202 8.40 26.47 -25.88
N ILE A 203 9.46 25.80 -25.39
CA ILE A 203 9.47 25.19 -24.07
C ILE A 203 10.42 26.01 -23.21
N GLU A 204 9.86 26.76 -22.26
CA GLU A 204 10.62 27.47 -21.27
C GLU A 204 10.78 26.60 -20.03
N ASN A 205 12.02 26.46 -19.59
CA ASN A 205 12.35 25.71 -18.38
C ASN A 205 13.22 26.59 -17.49
N ASN A 206 12.77 26.81 -16.26
CA ASN A 206 13.51 27.60 -15.26
C ASN A 206 14.71 26.85 -14.66
N GLY A 207 15.12 25.72 -15.26
CA GLY A 207 16.28 24.91 -14.79
C GLY A 207 15.94 23.96 -13.63
N GLU A 208 14.74 23.96 -13.13
CA GLU A 208 14.31 23.02 -12.09
C GLU A 208 14.03 21.64 -12.68
N VAL A 209 14.50 20.61 -11.98
CA VAL A 209 14.21 19.21 -12.31
C VAL A 209 12.88 18.86 -11.67
N VAL A 210 11.83 18.67 -12.50
CA VAL A 210 10.52 18.24 -12.02
C VAL A 210 10.39 16.74 -12.18
N GLU A 211 10.34 16.03 -11.04
CA GLU A 211 10.13 14.58 -11.00
C GLU A 211 8.69 14.25 -10.59
N LEU A 212 8.07 13.33 -11.30
CA LEU A 212 6.72 12.85 -11.05
C LEU A 212 6.69 11.33 -11.05
N GLN A 213 5.92 10.74 -10.13
CA GLN A 213 5.57 9.31 -10.18
C GLN A 213 4.41 9.12 -11.16
N GLY A 214 4.65 8.39 -12.25
CA GLY A 214 3.63 8.20 -13.26
C GLY A 214 4.01 7.14 -14.29
N ARG A 215 3.17 7.01 -15.31
CA ARG A 215 3.42 6.12 -16.46
C ARG A 215 4.06 6.94 -17.58
N PRO A 216 5.32 6.65 -17.98
CA PRO A 216 6.08 7.48 -18.93
C PRO A 216 5.37 7.68 -20.26
N THR A 217 4.87 6.58 -20.87
CA THR A 217 4.21 6.64 -22.18
C THR A 217 2.86 7.36 -22.12
N ALA A 218 2.08 7.11 -21.05
CA ALA A 218 0.80 7.79 -20.85
C ALA A 218 1.00 9.30 -20.65
N LEU A 219 2.00 9.70 -19.88
CA LEU A 219 2.30 11.10 -19.64
C LEU A 219 2.82 11.80 -20.88
N LYS A 220 3.73 11.16 -21.64
CA LYS A 220 4.21 11.67 -22.92
C LYS A 220 3.05 11.94 -23.86
N ARG A 221 2.13 10.99 -24.00
CA ARG A 221 0.94 11.10 -24.85
C ARG A 221 -0.01 12.22 -24.40
N LEU A 222 -0.17 12.40 -23.08
CA LEU A 222 -0.96 13.51 -22.53
C LEU A 222 -0.42 14.86 -23.06
N PHE A 223 0.90 15.07 -22.91
CA PHE A 223 1.53 16.29 -23.41
C PHE A 223 1.48 16.42 -24.92
N GLU A 224 1.71 15.34 -25.69
CA GLU A 224 1.58 15.35 -27.16
C GLU A 224 0.17 15.76 -27.59
N ASN A 225 -0.88 15.23 -26.95
CA ASN A 225 -2.27 15.59 -27.26
C ASN A 225 -2.58 17.06 -26.92
N ILE A 226 -2.12 17.56 -25.76
CA ILE A 226 -2.33 18.97 -25.38
C ILE A 226 -1.64 19.91 -26.36
N ILE A 227 -0.38 19.61 -26.71
CA ILE A 227 0.40 20.42 -27.66
C ILE A 227 -0.25 20.37 -29.04
N GLN A 228 -0.64 19.18 -29.51
CA GLN A 228 -1.29 19.06 -30.82
C GLN A 228 -2.61 19.84 -30.87
N ASN A 229 -3.40 19.79 -29.82
CA ASN A 229 -4.63 20.58 -29.73
C ASN A 229 -4.34 22.09 -29.73
N GLY A 230 -3.35 22.54 -28.99
CA GLY A 230 -2.92 23.95 -28.99
C GLY A 230 -2.44 24.41 -30.37
N LEU A 231 -1.70 23.57 -31.09
CA LEU A 231 -1.22 23.92 -32.44
C LEU A 231 -2.33 23.89 -33.50
N ASN A 232 -3.39 23.10 -33.30
CA ASN A 232 -4.50 22.98 -34.27
C ASN A 232 -5.60 24.02 -34.05
N TYR A 233 -5.83 24.48 -32.81
CA TYR A 233 -6.97 25.31 -32.44
C TYR A 233 -6.57 26.61 -31.74
N GLY A 234 -5.31 26.82 -31.40
CA GLY A 234 -4.73 28.05 -30.83
C GLY A 234 -4.02 28.82 -31.92
#